data_0ff2dd109f06fdd1592e29865e2456e2
#
_entry.id   0ff2dd109f06fdd1592e29865e2456e2
#
_cell.length_a   1.000
_cell.length_b   1.000
_cell.length_c   1.000
_cell.angle_alpha   90.00
_cell.angle_beta   90.00
_cell.angle_gamma   90.00
#
_symmetry.space_group_name_H-M   'P 1'
#
loop_
_entity.id
_entity.type
_entity.pdbx_description
1 polymer ?
#
loop_
_entity_poly.entity_id
_entity_poly.type
_entity_poly.pdbx_seq_one_letter_code
_entity_poly.pdbx_strand_id
1 'polypeptide(L)'
;MNLFRLILIFFVFTSQVKANAIYNLIKIPNLEIYEINTKNKLKYFYAKNSFRLGVRKNIVCLKPNEESLNKKYKIINENLNLYTSNFLKKINLKYIVMCENLSISGIGTAGIPDSTMKTLILDIEFNKKYFERVIHHEVFH
;
A
#
# COMPACT_ATOMS: atom_id res chain seq x y z
N MET A 1 8.27 -43.50 -16.24
CA MET A 1 7.85 -42.38 -15.35
C MET A 1 6.45 -41.97 -15.76
N ASN A 2 5.49 -42.15 -14.87
CA ASN A 2 4.07 -41.95 -15.21
C ASN A 2 3.78 -40.47 -15.50
N LEU A 3 3.15 -40.19 -16.63
CA LEU A 3 2.68 -38.87 -17.06
C LEU A 3 1.88 -38.14 -15.96
N PHE A 4 1.19 -38.89 -15.10
CA PHE A 4 0.44 -38.40 -13.95
C PHE A 4 1.31 -37.73 -12.87
N ARG A 5 2.55 -38.20 -12.66
CA ARG A 5 3.52 -37.60 -11.73
C ARG A 5 4.07 -36.26 -12.25
N LEU A 6 4.25 -36.16 -13.56
CA LEU A 6 4.71 -34.90 -14.18
C LEU A 6 3.66 -33.79 -14.10
N ILE A 7 2.37 -34.14 -14.27
CA ILE A 7 1.25 -33.19 -14.17
C ILE A 7 1.09 -32.70 -12.72
N LEU A 8 1.28 -33.57 -11.71
CA LEU A 8 1.19 -33.18 -10.31
C LEU A 8 2.30 -32.21 -9.89
N ILE A 9 3.52 -32.42 -10.39
CA ILE A 9 4.66 -31.53 -10.13
C ILE A 9 4.43 -30.16 -10.80
N PHE A 10 3.83 -30.10 -11.99
CA PHE A 10 3.52 -28.85 -12.68
C PHE A 10 2.43 -28.03 -11.95
N PHE A 11 1.42 -28.69 -11.36
CA PHE A 11 0.37 -28.03 -10.57
C PHE A 11 0.89 -27.45 -9.26
N VAL A 12 1.84 -28.10 -8.59
CA VAL A 12 2.45 -27.62 -7.35
C VAL A 12 3.35 -26.39 -7.62
N PHE A 13 4.03 -26.32 -8.77
CA PHE A 13 4.85 -25.16 -9.15
C PHE A 13 4.01 -23.91 -9.48
N THR A 14 2.85 -24.06 -10.11
CA THR A 14 1.98 -22.92 -10.46
C THR A 14 1.27 -22.31 -9.26
N SER A 15 1.00 -23.08 -8.21
CA SER A 15 0.38 -22.56 -6.98
C SER A 15 1.36 -21.75 -6.11
N GLN A 16 2.65 -22.04 -6.13
CA GLN A 16 3.66 -21.31 -5.37
C GLN A 16 3.97 -19.92 -5.96
N VAL A 17 3.89 -19.75 -7.29
CA VAL A 17 4.12 -18.45 -7.95
C VAL A 17 3.01 -17.44 -7.60
N LYS A 18 1.75 -17.87 -7.46
CA LYS A 18 0.63 -17.00 -7.04
C LYS A 18 0.70 -16.59 -5.56
N ALA A 19 1.17 -17.46 -4.67
CA ALA A 19 1.31 -17.15 -3.24
C ALA A 19 2.38 -16.08 -2.98
N ASN A 20 3.47 -16.06 -3.75
CA ASN A 20 4.56 -15.09 -3.59
C ASN A 20 4.18 -13.65 -4.01
N ALA A 21 3.29 -13.47 -4.97
CA ALA A 21 2.84 -12.15 -5.41
C ALA A 21 1.99 -11.43 -4.34
N ILE A 22 1.21 -12.16 -3.55
CA ILE A 22 0.29 -11.61 -2.54
C ILE A 22 1.04 -11.15 -1.26
N TYR A 23 2.21 -11.72 -0.98
CA TYR A 23 2.98 -11.42 0.23
C TYR A 23 4.03 -10.32 0.09
N ASN A 24 4.24 -9.80 -1.11
CA ASN A 24 5.39 -8.91 -1.37
C ASN A 24 5.31 -7.55 -0.69
N LEU A 25 4.11 -7.00 -0.47
CA LEU A 25 3.99 -5.68 0.17
C LEU A 25 4.29 -5.74 1.67
N ILE A 26 3.78 -6.77 2.36
CA ILE A 26 4.00 -6.98 3.81
C ILE A 26 5.45 -7.41 4.09
N LYS A 27 6.12 -8.02 3.12
CA LYS A 27 7.51 -8.47 3.22
C LYS A 27 8.53 -7.47 2.68
N ILE A 28 8.12 -6.24 2.32
CA ILE A 28 9.08 -5.20 1.98
C ILE A 28 9.85 -4.84 3.25
N PRO A 29 11.16 -5.13 3.34
CA PRO A 29 11.94 -4.98 4.58
C PRO A 29 12.04 -3.53 5.03
N ASN A 30 11.67 -2.59 4.17
CA ASN A 30 11.71 -1.16 4.40
C ASN A 30 10.39 -0.56 4.91
N LEU A 31 9.33 -1.38 5.04
CA LEU A 31 8.07 -0.96 5.66
C LEU A 31 8.02 -1.39 7.12
N GLU A 32 7.50 -0.50 7.94
CA GLU A 32 7.22 -0.76 9.35
C GLU A 32 5.76 -0.41 9.66
N ILE A 33 5.14 -1.19 10.55
CA ILE A 33 3.77 -0.91 11.01
C ILE A 33 3.82 0.35 11.87
N TYR A 34 2.98 1.32 11.51
CA TYR A 34 2.75 2.51 12.31
C TYR A 34 1.62 2.26 13.32
N GLU A 35 0.46 1.81 12.83
CA GLU A 35 -0.71 1.53 13.67
C GLU A 35 -1.69 0.58 12.98
N ILE A 36 -2.50 -0.10 13.80
CA ILE A 36 -3.66 -0.89 13.36
C ILE A 36 -4.90 -0.22 13.93
N ASN A 37 -5.73 0.37 13.06
CA ASN A 37 -6.94 1.03 13.46
C ASN A 37 -8.05 0.02 13.80
N THR A 38 -8.59 0.11 15.01
CA THR A 38 -9.64 -0.82 15.48
C THR A 38 -11.01 -0.51 14.90
N LYS A 39 -11.29 0.75 14.52
CA LYS A 39 -12.57 1.19 14.00
C LYS A 39 -12.76 0.80 12.53
N ASN A 40 -11.83 1.20 11.66
CA ASN A 40 -11.92 0.96 10.22
C ASN A 40 -11.20 -0.31 9.74
N LYS A 41 -10.44 -0.98 10.64
CA LYS A 41 -9.65 -2.20 10.38
C LYS A 41 -8.49 -2.02 9.40
N LEU A 42 -8.14 -0.78 9.07
CA LEU A 42 -6.97 -0.48 8.25
C LEU A 42 -5.67 -0.67 9.04
N LYS A 43 -4.65 -1.14 8.34
CA LYS A 43 -3.29 -1.23 8.86
C LYS A 43 -2.43 -0.17 8.18
N TYR A 44 -1.83 0.67 8.98
CA TYR A 44 -0.98 1.78 8.54
C TYR A 44 0.48 1.38 8.63
N PHE A 45 1.19 1.59 7.52
CA PHE A 45 2.63 1.39 7.40
C PHE A 45 3.28 2.69 6.98
N TYR A 46 4.56 2.83 7.27
CA TYR A 46 5.39 3.91 6.74
C TYR A 46 6.70 3.37 6.19
N ALA A 47 7.33 4.12 5.30
CA ALA A 47 8.64 3.80 4.79
C ALA A 47 9.71 4.07 5.87
N LYS A 48 10.18 3.03 6.53
CA LYS A 48 11.30 3.10 7.47
C LYS A 48 12.61 3.50 6.78
N ASN A 49 12.79 3.01 5.57
CA ASN A 49 13.84 3.39 4.65
C ASN A 49 13.21 3.60 3.26
N SER A 50 13.82 4.45 2.46
CA SER A 50 13.38 4.67 1.09
C SER A 50 13.48 3.38 0.27
N PHE A 51 12.51 3.10 -0.58
CA PHE A 51 12.46 1.89 -1.39
C PHE A 51 11.84 2.14 -2.76
N ARG A 52 12.00 1.16 -3.63
CA ARG A 52 11.44 1.17 -4.99
C ARG A 52 10.57 -0.05 -5.23
N LEU A 53 9.45 0.15 -5.91
CA LEU A 53 8.49 -0.86 -6.27
C LEU A 53 8.19 -0.85 -7.78
N GLY A 54 7.32 -1.78 -8.17
CA GLY A 54 6.78 -1.85 -9.53
C GLY A 54 7.70 -2.52 -10.52
N VAL A 55 7.19 -2.64 -11.73
CA VAL A 55 7.93 -3.16 -12.88
C VAL A 55 9.10 -2.20 -13.16
N ARG A 56 10.32 -2.75 -13.28
CA ARG A 56 11.56 -1.96 -13.46
C ARG A 56 11.84 -0.99 -12.31
N LYS A 57 11.27 -1.20 -11.11
CA LYS A 57 11.48 -0.35 -9.92
C LYS A 57 11.18 1.14 -10.19
N ASN A 58 10.14 1.40 -10.95
CA ASN A 58 9.75 2.76 -11.38
C ASN A 58 8.95 3.54 -10.33
N ILE A 59 8.44 2.89 -9.29
CA ILE A 59 7.76 3.54 -8.17
C ILE A 59 8.78 3.80 -7.06
N VAL A 60 8.92 5.04 -6.65
CA VAL A 60 9.84 5.48 -5.59
C VAL A 60 9.03 5.99 -4.41
N CYS A 61 9.33 5.49 -3.21
CA CYS A 61 8.74 5.87 -1.94
C CYS A 61 9.88 6.24 -1.00
N LEU A 62 9.96 7.50 -0.58
CA LEU A 62 11.01 7.96 0.33
C LEU A 62 10.54 7.87 1.78
N LYS A 63 11.50 7.74 2.69
CA LYS A 63 11.27 7.76 4.13
C LYS A 63 10.70 9.12 4.53
N PRO A 64 9.54 9.18 5.21
CA PRO A 64 8.98 10.42 5.70
C PRO A 64 9.72 10.96 6.93
N ASN A 65 9.65 12.27 7.13
CA ASN A 65 10.04 12.91 8.38
C ASN A 65 9.11 12.50 9.51
N GLU A 66 9.60 12.23 10.73
CA GLU A 66 8.81 11.74 11.85
C GLU A 66 7.71 12.74 12.29
N GLU A 67 8.01 14.03 12.36
CA GLU A 67 7.03 15.05 12.72
C GLU A 67 5.90 15.13 11.68
N SER A 68 6.26 15.13 10.42
CA SER A 68 5.32 15.11 9.30
C SER A 68 4.49 13.84 9.30
N LEU A 69 5.10 12.68 9.54
CA LEU A 69 4.42 11.40 9.63
C LEU A 69 3.33 11.40 10.70
N ASN A 70 3.65 11.83 11.93
CA ASN A 70 2.70 11.88 13.04
C ASN A 70 1.51 12.81 12.75
N LYS A 71 1.79 14.01 12.22
CA LYS A 71 0.77 14.97 11.87
C LYS A 71 -0.15 14.47 10.75
N LYS A 72 0.44 13.91 9.70
CA LYS A 72 -0.31 13.44 8.54
C LYS A 72 -1.07 12.15 8.81
N TYR A 73 -0.52 11.24 9.60
CA TYR A 73 -1.26 10.07 10.06
C TYR A 73 -2.59 10.44 10.69
N LYS A 74 -2.62 11.42 11.60
CA LYS A 74 -3.87 11.88 12.24
C LYS A 74 -4.90 12.33 11.21
N ILE A 75 -4.48 13.15 10.25
CA ILE A 75 -5.37 13.62 9.16
C ILE A 75 -5.89 12.46 8.33
N ILE A 76 -5.01 11.55 7.90
CA ILE A 76 -5.40 10.37 7.12
C ILE A 76 -6.39 9.51 7.89
N ASN A 77 -6.08 9.21 9.14
CA ASN A 77 -6.90 8.36 9.99
C ASN A 77 -8.29 8.96 10.26
N GLU A 78 -8.37 10.25 10.54
CA GLU A 78 -9.63 10.97 10.72
C GLU A 78 -10.50 10.91 9.46
N ASN A 79 -9.93 11.16 8.29
CA ASN A 79 -10.64 11.13 7.03
C ASN A 79 -11.07 9.70 6.64
N LEU A 80 -10.22 8.70 6.84
CA LEU A 80 -10.56 7.30 6.54
C LEU A 80 -11.55 6.70 7.54
N ASN A 81 -11.63 7.22 8.76
CA ASN A 81 -12.65 6.85 9.74
C ASN A 81 -14.07 7.32 9.38
N LEU A 82 -14.24 8.19 8.38
CA LEU A 82 -15.55 8.55 7.82
C LEU A 82 -16.18 7.38 7.04
N TYR A 83 -15.37 6.43 6.58
CA TYR A 83 -15.83 5.24 5.88
C TYR A 83 -16.02 4.08 6.83
N THR A 84 -17.09 3.30 6.62
CA THR A 84 -17.31 2.07 7.38
C THR A 84 -16.29 1.00 6.99
N SER A 85 -15.97 0.10 7.91
CA SER A 85 -15.08 -1.03 7.63
C SER A 85 -15.63 -1.92 6.50
N ASN A 86 -16.96 -2.06 6.39
CA ASN A 86 -17.60 -2.80 5.30
C ASN A 86 -17.42 -2.14 3.95
N PHE A 87 -17.50 -0.80 3.86
CA PHE A 87 -17.21 -0.07 2.64
C PHE A 87 -15.76 -0.25 2.20
N LEU A 88 -14.81 -0.05 3.11
CA LEU A 88 -13.38 -0.21 2.84
C LEU A 88 -13.03 -1.64 2.39
N LYS A 89 -13.67 -2.64 2.98
CA LYS A 89 -13.56 -4.03 2.54
C LYS A 89 -14.14 -4.24 1.14
N LYS A 90 -15.27 -3.61 0.82
CA LYS A 90 -15.92 -3.71 -0.49
C LYS A 90 -15.07 -3.13 -1.62
N ILE A 91 -14.38 -2.01 -1.37
CA ILE A 91 -13.42 -1.42 -2.31
C ILE A 91 -12.04 -2.09 -2.26
N ASN A 92 -11.91 -3.16 -1.48
CA ASN A 92 -10.68 -3.95 -1.35
C ASN A 92 -9.50 -3.17 -0.77
N LEU A 93 -9.75 -2.25 0.17
CA LEU A 93 -8.71 -1.49 0.87
C LEU A 93 -8.46 -2.06 2.26
N LYS A 94 -7.21 -2.38 2.57
CA LYS A 94 -6.78 -2.95 3.85
C LYS A 94 -5.53 -2.29 4.42
N TYR A 95 -4.64 -1.83 3.55
CA TYR A 95 -3.33 -1.30 3.91
C TYR A 95 -3.14 0.12 3.41
N ILE A 96 -2.63 0.99 4.27
CA ILE A 96 -2.18 2.33 3.92
C ILE A 96 -0.67 2.38 4.09
N VAL A 97 0.04 2.86 3.08
CA VAL A 97 1.49 3.05 3.12
C VAL A 97 1.79 4.54 2.99
N MET A 98 2.45 5.10 3.98
CA MET A 98 2.81 6.51 4.04
C MET A 98 4.25 6.72 3.57
N CYS A 99 4.40 7.52 2.54
CA CYS A 99 5.67 7.89 1.92
C CYS A 99 5.85 9.41 1.90
N GLU A 100 7.05 9.83 1.58
CA GLU A 100 7.36 11.19 1.18
C GLU A 100 7.94 11.18 -0.24
N ASN A 101 7.61 12.18 -1.04
CA ASN A 101 8.04 12.28 -2.45
C ASN A 101 7.78 11.00 -3.27
N LEU A 102 6.54 10.53 -3.23
CA LEU A 102 6.08 9.40 -4.02
C LEU A 102 6.11 9.74 -5.51
N SER A 103 6.70 8.89 -6.32
CA SER A 103 6.78 9.12 -7.76
C SER A 103 6.65 7.82 -8.57
N ILE A 104 6.15 7.97 -9.79
CA ILE A 104 6.10 6.91 -10.80
C ILE A 104 6.90 7.38 -12.01
N SER A 105 7.96 6.65 -12.37
CA SER A 105 8.84 6.99 -13.50
C SER A 105 9.37 8.43 -13.43
N GLY A 106 9.68 8.91 -12.23
CA GLY A 106 10.19 10.26 -11.98
C GLY A 106 9.12 11.35 -11.90
N ILE A 107 7.83 11.03 -12.09
CA ILE A 107 6.73 11.97 -11.98
C ILE A 107 6.09 11.83 -10.59
N GLY A 108 6.04 12.92 -9.82
CA GLY A 108 5.40 12.96 -8.51
C GLY A 108 3.91 12.63 -8.59
N THR A 109 3.41 11.83 -7.65
CA THR A 109 2.00 11.47 -7.56
C THR A 109 1.50 11.55 -6.12
N ALA A 110 0.24 11.87 -5.95
CA ALA A 110 -0.40 11.99 -4.63
C ALA A 110 -0.63 10.63 -3.96
N GLY A 111 -0.98 9.63 -4.76
CA GLY A 111 -1.23 8.28 -4.28
C GLY A 111 -1.17 7.25 -5.39
N ILE A 112 -1.11 6.01 -4.99
CA ILE A 112 -1.14 4.84 -5.88
C ILE A 112 -2.08 3.82 -5.25
N PRO A 113 -3.32 3.70 -5.75
CA PRO A 113 -4.22 2.65 -5.32
C PRO A 113 -3.85 1.33 -6.02
N ASP A 114 -3.76 0.27 -5.25
CA ASP A 114 -3.52 -1.09 -5.76
C ASP A 114 -4.54 -2.06 -5.14
N SER A 115 -5.61 -2.32 -5.86
CA SER A 115 -6.69 -3.21 -5.43
C SER A 115 -6.23 -4.67 -5.29
N THR A 116 -5.24 -5.10 -6.08
CA THR A 116 -4.66 -6.45 -6.02
C THR A 116 -3.92 -6.66 -4.70
N MET A 117 -3.16 -5.66 -4.26
CA MET A 117 -2.43 -5.66 -3.00
C MET A 117 -3.25 -5.13 -1.82
N LYS A 118 -4.50 -4.72 -2.06
CA LYS A 118 -5.41 -4.13 -1.06
C LYS A 118 -4.80 -2.90 -0.37
N THR A 119 -4.02 -2.11 -1.12
CA THR A 119 -3.14 -1.08 -0.61
C THR A 119 -3.40 0.24 -1.29
N LEU A 120 -3.30 1.30 -0.50
CA LEU A 120 -3.18 2.66 -0.97
C LEU A 120 -1.85 3.23 -0.46
N ILE A 121 -0.96 3.59 -1.38
CA ILE A 121 0.28 4.30 -1.06
C ILE A 121 -0.01 5.79 -1.19
N LEU A 122 0.31 6.58 -0.17
CA LEU A 122 0.07 8.02 -0.13
C LEU A 122 1.38 8.78 0.03
N ASP A 123 1.55 9.84 -0.75
CA ASP A 123 2.55 10.88 -0.50
C ASP A 123 2.01 11.85 0.54
N ILE A 124 2.57 11.80 1.75
CA ILE A 124 2.09 12.63 2.87
C ILE A 124 2.48 14.10 2.74
N GLU A 125 3.37 14.44 1.82
CA GLU A 125 3.81 15.83 1.54
C GLU A 125 3.22 16.39 0.25
N PHE A 126 2.53 15.58 -0.54
CA PHE A 126 1.90 16.02 -1.77
C PHE A 126 0.73 16.98 -1.50
N ASN A 127 0.74 18.11 -2.18
CA ASN A 127 -0.32 19.11 -2.14
C ASN A 127 -0.86 19.43 -0.73
N LYS A 128 0.00 19.99 0.12
CA LYS A 128 -0.29 20.28 1.54
C LYS A 128 -1.61 21.01 1.77
N LYS A 129 -1.99 21.92 0.86
CA LYS A 129 -3.22 22.74 0.98
C LYS A 129 -4.50 21.93 0.83
N TYR A 130 -4.49 20.87 0.01
CA TYR A 130 -5.68 20.08 -0.31
C TYR A 130 -5.53 18.60 0.08
N PHE A 131 -4.66 18.31 1.03
CA PHE A 131 -4.30 16.95 1.39
C PHE A 131 -5.50 16.06 1.74
N GLU A 132 -6.49 16.59 2.46
CA GLU A 132 -7.72 15.85 2.79
C GLU A 132 -8.51 15.45 1.53
N ARG A 133 -8.62 16.35 0.55
CA ARG A 133 -9.27 16.04 -0.73
C ARG A 133 -8.51 14.96 -1.50
N VAL A 134 -7.20 14.98 -1.42
CA VAL A 134 -6.35 13.93 -2.04
C VAL A 134 -6.65 12.57 -1.45
N ILE A 135 -6.78 12.45 -0.13
CA ILE A 135 -7.11 11.18 0.53
C ILE A 135 -8.42 10.61 -0.04
N HIS A 136 -9.48 11.41 -0.09
CA HIS A 136 -10.77 10.97 -0.63
C HIS A 136 -10.70 10.64 -2.12
N HIS A 137 -9.97 11.44 -2.91
CA HIS A 137 -9.78 11.19 -4.33
C HIS A 137 -9.14 9.81 -4.57
N GLU A 138 -8.07 9.48 -3.84
CA GLU A 138 -7.35 8.22 -3.99
C GLU A 138 -8.16 7.00 -3.51
N VAL A 139 -9.06 7.17 -2.56
CA VAL A 139 -9.96 6.10 -2.10
C VAL A 139 -10.98 5.69 -3.19
N PHE A 140 -11.34 6.61 -4.09
CA PHE A 140 -12.33 6.35 -5.15
C PHE A 140 -11.71 5.98 -6.52
N HIS A 141 -10.42 5.85 -6.61
CA HIS A 141 -9.75 5.29 -7.79
C HIS A 141 -9.72 3.76 -7.75
#